data_14b774386c55a01552aefa4ae2d941c6
#
_entry.id   14b774386c55a01552aefa4ae2d941c6
#
_cell.length_a   1.000
_cell.length_b   1.000
_cell.length_c   1.000
_cell.angle_alpha   90.00
_cell.angle_beta   90.00
_cell.angle_gamma   90.00
#
_symmetry.space_group_name_H-M   'P 1'
#
loop_
_entity.id
_entity.type
_entity.pdbx_description
1 polymer ?
#
loop_
_entity_poly.entity_id
_entity_poly.type
_entity_poly.pdbx_seq_one_letter_code
_entity_poly.pdbx_strand_id
1 'polypeptide(L)'
;FQDTMGDFGADGAAGRGGGLRAFFFDVLLAEGDAAHSRPLRERHDQLSHIVPSEHRPASVVTDDPRVAQDFLDSIIDAGHEGVVVKDLDQPYQAGRRGAAWRKVKPVHTLDLVVVAVEWGHGRRTGTLSNLHLAARAADGSDELLMVGKTFKGITDEMLAWQTRRFTELETRRDGHTVYVRPEQVVEVAVDGVQKSTRYPGGVALRFARVRRYRHDKAPADADTVAAVAALL
;
A
#
# COMPACT_ATOMS: atom_id res chain seq x y z
N PHE A 1 -0.19 10.75 -7.18
CA PHE A 1 1.17 10.94 -6.57
C PHE A 1 2.28 10.94 -7.62
N GLN A 2 2.32 9.97 -8.54
CA GLN A 2 3.35 9.92 -9.61
C GLN A 2 3.23 11.12 -10.57
N ASP A 3 2.02 11.49 -10.95
CA ASP A 3 1.77 12.65 -11.81
C ASP A 3 2.17 13.95 -11.12
N THR A 4 1.83 14.12 -9.84
CA THR A 4 2.22 15.26 -9.01
C THR A 4 3.75 15.36 -8.85
N MET A 5 4.46 14.23 -8.68
CA MET A 5 5.92 14.21 -8.59
C MET A 5 6.58 14.46 -9.95
N GLY A 6 5.95 14.06 -11.05
CA GLY A 6 6.39 14.37 -12.42
C GLY A 6 6.39 15.88 -12.70
N ASP A 7 5.38 16.58 -12.20
CA ASP A 7 5.25 18.03 -12.32
C ASP A 7 6.30 18.83 -11.53
N PHE A 8 6.82 18.26 -10.44
CA PHE A 8 7.93 18.85 -9.66
C PHE A 8 9.32 18.54 -10.21
N GLY A 9 9.48 17.48 -11.02
CA GLY A 9 10.79 16.99 -11.50
C GLY A 9 11.27 17.59 -12.82
N ALA A 10 10.46 18.33 -13.54
CA ALA A 10 10.84 19.01 -14.75
C ALA A 10 11.25 20.46 -14.41
N ASP A 11 12.56 20.69 -14.34
CA ASP A 11 13.25 21.98 -14.25
C ASP A 11 12.34 23.21 -14.19
N GLY A 12 12.11 23.76 -13.00
CA GLY A 12 11.74 25.14 -12.66
C GLY A 12 10.95 26.02 -13.65
N ALA A 13 10.43 25.46 -14.73
CA ALA A 13 9.64 26.14 -15.74
C ALA A 13 8.15 25.91 -15.49
N ALA A 14 7.48 26.93 -15.04
CA ALA A 14 6.03 27.08 -15.07
C ALA A 14 5.50 26.75 -16.48
N GLY A 15 4.95 25.57 -16.65
CA GLY A 15 4.42 25.27 -17.96
C GLY A 15 3.93 23.86 -18.20
N ARG A 16 2.82 23.49 -17.59
CA ARG A 16 1.68 22.77 -18.20
C ARG A 16 0.56 22.77 -17.17
N GLY A 17 -0.51 23.46 -17.45
CA GLY A 17 -1.62 23.92 -16.64
C GLY A 17 -2.45 22.93 -15.82
N GLY A 18 -1.81 22.19 -14.94
CA GLY A 18 -2.45 21.52 -13.83
C GLY A 18 -2.00 22.19 -12.54
N GLY A 19 -2.57 23.36 -12.21
CA GLY A 19 -2.20 24.09 -11.01
C GLY A 19 -2.36 23.23 -9.75
N LEU A 20 -1.31 23.08 -8.95
CA LEU A 20 -1.37 22.46 -7.64
C LEU A 20 -2.43 23.18 -6.80
N ARG A 21 -3.31 22.41 -6.16
CA ARG A 21 -4.32 22.92 -5.25
C ARG A 21 -3.91 22.58 -3.82
N ALA A 22 -3.92 23.59 -2.95
CA ALA A 22 -3.69 23.40 -1.52
C ALA A 22 -5.00 22.95 -0.84
N PHE A 23 -4.90 21.94 0.01
CA PHE A 23 -5.99 21.49 0.88
C PHE A 23 -5.57 21.58 2.33
N PHE A 24 -6.41 22.18 3.16
CA PHE A 24 -6.20 22.38 4.58
C PHE A 24 -7.14 21.46 5.37
N PHE A 25 -6.60 20.63 6.23
CA PHE A 25 -7.35 19.59 6.95
C PHE A 25 -7.26 19.73 8.49
N ASP A 26 -6.56 20.73 8.98
CA ASP A 26 -6.47 21.07 10.40
C ASP A 26 -5.92 22.49 10.57
N VAL A 27 -6.10 23.10 11.74
CA VAL A 27 -5.51 24.38 12.14
C VAL A 27 -4.75 24.21 13.44
N LEU A 28 -3.48 24.59 13.45
CA LEU A 28 -2.60 24.46 14.63
C LEU A 28 -2.25 25.81 15.24
N LEU A 29 -2.28 26.86 14.44
CA LEU A 29 -2.04 28.24 14.82
C LEU A 29 -2.90 29.13 13.91
N ALA A 30 -3.64 30.06 14.47
CA ALA A 30 -4.38 31.07 13.73
C ALA A 30 -4.35 32.41 14.53
N GLU A 31 -4.06 33.53 13.83
CA GLU A 31 -4.03 34.88 14.40
C GLU A 31 -3.13 35.04 15.66
N GLY A 32 -2.06 34.22 15.73
CA GLY A 32 -1.14 34.19 16.87
C GLY A 32 -1.59 33.32 18.03
N ASP A 33 -2.79 32.70 17.94
CA ASP A 33 -3.33 31.81 18.96
C ASP A 33 -3.09 30.34 18.65
N ALA A 34 -2.49 29.61 19.60
CA ALA A 34 -2.15 28.19 19.44
C ALA A 34 -3.38 27.30 19.61
N ALA A 35 -3.83 26.70 18.53
CA ALA A 35 -5.01 25.82 18.53
C ALA A 35 -4.68 24.32 18.73
N HIS A 36 -3.42 23.92 18.64
CA HIS A 36 -3.02 22.50 18.66
C HIS A 36 -3.42 21.73 19.92
N SER A 37 -3.55 22.41 21.08
CA SER A 37 -3.98 21.83 22.36
C SER A 37 -5.50 21.70 22.49
N ARG A 38 -6.28 22.30 21.60
CA ARG A 38 -7.74 22.23 21.60
C ARG A 38 -8.23 20.92 21.01
N PRO A 39 -9.46 20.45 21.37
CA PRO A 39 -10.11 19.33 20.71
C PRO A 39 -10.24 19.55 19.19
N LEU A 40 -10.22 18.47 18.40
CA LEU A 40 -10.32 18.56 16.94
C LEU A 40 -11.61 19.26 16.49
N ARG A 41 -12.73 19.09 17.21
CA ARG A 41 -14.01 19.74 16.89
C ARG A 41 -13.86 21.26 16.84
N GLU A 42 -13.18 21.87 17.80
CA GLU A 42 -12.96 23.32 17.86
C GLU A 42 -12.02 23.78 16.74
N ARG A 43 -10.99 22.99 16.45
CA ARG A 43 -10.05 23.30 15.36
C ARG A 43 -10.72 23.17 13.99
N HIS A 44 -11.63 22.21 13.80
CA HIS A 44 -12.43 22.06 12.58
C HIS A 44 -13.41 23.24 12.41
N ASP A 45 -14.05 23.66 13.48
CA ASP A 45 -14.90 24.86 13.47
C ASP A 45 -14.10 26.09 13.03
N GLN A 46 -12.96 26.34 13.67
CA GLN A 46 -12.07 27.42 13.30
C GLN A 46 -11.59 27.31 11.84
N LEU A 47 -11.20 26.11 11.39
CA LEU A 47 -10.80 25.86 10.00
C LEU A 47 -11.93 26.23 9.02
N SER A 48 -13.18 25.92 9.37
CA SER A 48 -14.34 26.21 8.52
C SER A 48 -14.60 27.71 8.34
N HIS A 49 -14.20 28.55 9.29
CA HIS A 49 -14.34 29.98 9.23
C HIS A 49 -13.21 30.67 8.43
N ILE A 50 -12.00 30.09 8.44
CA ILE A 50 -10.82 30.74 7.82
C ILE A 50 -10.46 30.17 6.45
N VAL A 51 -10.95 28.96 6.09
CA VAL A 51 -10.61 28.29 4.83
C VAL A 51 -11.89 27.98 4.03
N PRO A 52 -12.00 28.46 2.78
CA PRO A 52 -13.13 28.14 1.90
C PRO A 52 -13.30 26.62 1.70
N SER A 53 -14.54 26.19 1.46
CA SER A 53 -14.88 24.75 1.35
C SER A 53 -14.14 24.02 0.24
N GLU A 54 -13.85 24.69 -0.88
CA GLU A 54 -13.10 24.15 -2.03
C GLU A 54 -11.63 23.86 -1.72
N HIS A 55 -11.11 24.39 -0.61
CA HIS A 55 -9.76 24.14 -0.11
C HIS A 55 -9.74 23.22 1.12
N ARG A 56 -10.87 22.60 1.46
CA ARG A 56 -10.95 21.63 2.55
C ARG A 56 -11.27 20.25 1.96
N PRO A 57 -10.64 19.15 2.47
CA PRO A 57 -11.02 17.80 2.04
C PRO A 57 -12.47 17.51 2.45
N ALA A 58 -13.15 16.69 1.64
CA ALA A 58 -14.46 16.17 2.01
C ALA A 58 -14.38 15.47 3.38
N SER A 59 -15.39 15.68 4.20
CA SER A 59 -15.44 15.08 5.54
C SER A 59 -16.88 14.83 5.97
N VAL A 60 -17.08 13.85 6.83
CA VAL A 60 -18.33 13.56 7.51
C VAL A 60 -18.06 13.36 9.00
N VAL A 61 -18.96 13.83 9.83
CA VAL A 61 -18.96 13.58 11.28
C VAL A 61 -20.11 12.64 11.58
N THR A 62 -19.82 11.46 12.10
CA THR A 62 -20.84 10.44 12.40
C THR A 62 -20.36 9.46 13.46
N ASP A 63 -21.28 8.88 14.20
CA ASP A 63 -21.12 7.72 15.06
C ASP A 63 -21.81 6.45 14.46
N ASP A 64 -22.50 6.59 13.33
CA ASP A 64 -23.10 5.46 12.61
C ASP A 64 -22.06 4.81 11.68
N PRO A 65 -21.69 3.52 11.91
CA PRO A 65 -20.75 2.81 11.06
C PRO A 65 -21.16 2.70 9.58
N ARG A 66 -22.47 2.71 9.30
CA ARG A 66 -22.98 2.64 7.91
C ARG A 66 -22.72 3.93 7.16
N VAL A 67 -22.99 5.07 7.79
CA VAL A 67 -22.68 6.40 7.22
C VAL A 67 -21.18 6.55 6.98
N ALA A 68 -20.35 6.06 7.90
CA ALA A 68 -18.91 6.06 7.75
C ALA A 68 -18.44 5.17 6.58
N GLN A 69 -19.07 4.00 6.39
CA GLN A 69 -18.76 3.08 5.28
C GLN A 69 -19.19 3.68 3.94
N ASP A 70 -20.42 4.20 3.84
CA ASP A 70 -20.93 4.85 2.62
C ASP A 70 -20.05 6.02 2.19
N PHE A 71 -19.55 6.79 3.16
CA PHE A 71 -18.61 7.87 2.90
C PHE A 71 -17.26 7.33 2.37
N LEU A 72 -16.71 6.28 2.99
CA LEU A 72 -15.48 5.65 2.51
C LEU A 72 -15.65 5.16 1.07
N ASP A 73 -16.75 4.47 0.76
CA ASP A 73 -17.02 3.93 -0.57
C ASP A 73 -17.12 5.06 -1.60
N SER A 74 -17.80 6.16 -1.28
CA SER A 74 -17.89 7.34 -2.15
C SER A 74 -16.52 7.98 -2.44
N ILE A 75 -15.61 7.99 -1.45
CA ILE A 75 -14.26 8.52 -1.59
C ILE A 75 -13.39 7.61 -2.47
N ILE A 76 -13.55 6.29 -2.33
CA ILE A 76 -12.87 5.31 -3.19
C ILE A 76 -13.36 5.42 -4.64
N ASP A 77 -14.68 5.51 -4.85
CA ASP A 77 -15.29 5.67 -6.19
C ASP A 77 -14.84 6.97 -6.87
N ALA A 78 -14.55 8.02 -6.07
CA ALA A 78 -13.96 9.27 -6.56
C ALA A 78 -12.45 9.16 -6.88
N GLY A 79 -11.83 7.97 -6.73
CA GLY A 79 -10.41 7.71 -7.07
C GLY A 79 -9.42 8.06 -5.95
N HIS A 80 -9.87 8.27 -4.73
CA HIS A 80 -8.97 8.50 -3.59
C HIS A 80 -8.51 7.17 -2.95
N GLU A 81 -7.36 7.20 -2.25
CA GLU A 81 -6.78 6.00 -1.61
C GLU A 81 -7.56 5.54 -0.35
N GLY A 82 -8.44 6.37 0.21
CA GLY A 82 -9.14 6.10 1.46
C GLY A 82 -9.31 7.35 2.31
N VAL A 83 -9.65 7.15 3.58
CA VAL A 83 -9.95 8.22 4.53
C VAL A 83 -9.05 8.19 5.77
N VAL A 84 -9.02 9.31 6.49
CA VAL A 84 -8.44 9.38 7.84
C VAL A 84 -9.57 9.58 8.84
N VAL A 85 -9.80 8.58 9.67
CA VAL A 85 -10.73 8.67 10.81
C VAL A 85 -10.02 9.38 11.96
N LYS A 86 -10.62 10.43 12.46
CA LYS A 86 -10.05 11.28 13.52
C LYS A 86 -11.02 11.36 14.71
N ASP A 87 -10.49 11.24 15.91
CA ASP A 87 -11.26 11.46 17.14
C ASP A 87 -11.44 12.97 17.38
N LEU A 88 -12.70 13.42 17.50
CA LEU A 88 -13.08 14.83 17.63
C LEU A 88 -12.66 15.45 18.96
N ASP A 89 -12.49 14.66 19.99
CA ASP A 89 -12.18 15.14 21.34
C ASP A 89 -10.68 15.22 21.63
N GLN A 90 -9.84 14.75 20.70
CA GLN A 90 -8.40 14.69 20.91
C GLN A 90 -7.67 15.96 20.42
N PRO A 91 -6.68 16.43 21.18
CA PRO A 91 -5.78 17.48 20.73
C PRO A 91 -4.86 16.95 19.61
N TYR A 92 -4.17 17.86 18.93
CA TYR A 92 -3.16 17.49 17.95
C TYR A 92 -1.89 16.96 18.64
N GLN A 93 -1.46 15.77 18.28
CA GLN A 93 -0.28 15.11 18.85
C GLN A 93 0.86 15.08 17.82
N ALA A 94 1.70 16.12 17.81
CA ALA A 94 2.83 16.20 16.89
C ALA A 94 3.82 15.04 17.09
N GLY A 95 4.25 14.41 15.98
CA GLY A 95 5.29 13.38 15.98
C GLY A 95 4.89 12.04 16.62
N ARG A 96 3.65 11.87 17.08
CA ARG A 96 3.18 10.64 17.69
C ARG A 96 2.24 9.88 16.75
N ARG A 97 2.38 8.55 16.73
CA ARG A 97 1.40 7.64 16.12
C ARG A 97 0.45 7.18 17.23
N GLY A 98 -0.72 7.80 17.32
CA GLY A 98 -1.74 7.45 18.30
C GLY A 98 -3.00 6.87 17.67
N ALA A 99 -3.95 6.45 18.54
CA ALA A 99 -5.26 5.95 18.10
C ALA A 99 -6.20 7.07 17.62
N ALA A 100 -5.87 8.34 17.90
CA ALA A 100 -6.69 9.50 17.55
C ALA A 100 -6.81 9.74 16.03
N TRP A 101 -5.84 9.26 15.24
CA TRP A 101 -5.85 9.35 13.78
C TRP A 101 -5.57 7.98 13.18
N ARG A 102 -6.55 7.42 12.46
CA ARG A 102 -6.47 6.10 11.83
C ARG A 102 -6.68 6.22 10.33
N LYS A 103 -5.71 5.77 9.55
CA LYS A 103 -5.91 5.58 8.11
C LYS A 103 -6.78 4.36 7.86
N VAL A 104 -7.84 4.55 7.10
CA VAL A 104 -8.71 3.47 6.60
C VAL A 104 -8.65 3.50 5.08
N LYS A 105 -8.23 2.39 4.50
CA LYS A 105 -8.16 2.21 3.05
C LYS A 105 -8.44 0.76 2.69
N PRO A 106 -8.96 0.48 1.49
CA PRO A 106 -9.09 -0.87 0.99
C PRO A 106 -7.77 -1.60 1.03
N VAL A 107 -7.81 -2.86 1.34
CA VAL A 107 -6.67 -3.78 1.22
C VAL A 107 -7.02 -4.79 0.15
N HIS A 108 -6.31 -4.72 -0.96
CA HIS A 108 -6.42 -5.73 -2.00
C HIS A 108 -5.56 -6.93 -1.65
N THR A 109 -6.05 -8.12 -1.92
CA THR A 109 -5.28 -9.35 -1.78
C THR A 109 -5.10 -10.01 -3.13
N LEU A 110 -3.91 -10.54 -3.36
CA LEU A 110 -3.54 -11.25 -4.58
C LEU A 110 -2.93 -12.60 -4.19
N ASP A 111 -3.28 -13.63 -4.92
CA ASP A 111 -2.64 -14.94 -4.84
C ASP A 111 -1.54 -15.03 -5.91
N LEU A 112 -0.29 -15.01 -5.48
CA LEU A 112 0.86 -14.95 -6.35
C LEU A 112 1.77 -16.16 -6.16
N VAL A 113 2.54 -16.52 -7.19
CA VAL A 113 3.49 -17.63 -7.15
C VAL A 113 4.86 -17.14 -6.71
N VAL A 114 5.50 -17.86 -5.80
CA VAL A 114 6.90 -17.63 -5.43
C VAL A 114 7.81 -18.28 -6.46
N VAL A 115 8.62 -17.47 -7.15
CA VAL A 115 9.54 -17.94 -8.22
C VAL A 115 11.01 -17.89 -7.81
N ALA A 116 11.34 -17.08 -6.82
CA ALA A 116 12.66 -17.01 -6.19
C ALA A 116 12.55 -16.44 -4.79
N VAL A 117 13.60 -16.61 -3.99
CA VAL A 117 13.71 -16.06 -2.65
C VAL A 117 15.15 -15.57 -2.42
N GLU A 118 15.33 -14.62 -1.52
CA GLU A 118 16.66 -14.09 -1.19
C GLU A 118 17.02 -14.38 0.27
N TRP A 119 18.30 -14.65 0.52
CA TRP A 119 18.82 -14.74 1.87
C TRP A 119 18.69 -13.41 2.61
N GLY A 120 18.28 -13.48 3.85
CA GLY A 120 18.08 -12.32 4.71
C GLY A 120 19.38 -11.70 5.20
N HIS A 121 19.27 -10.44 5.64
CA HIS A 121 20.33 -9.67 6.26
C HIS A 121 20.00 -9.29 7.71
N GLY A 122 21.02 -8.95 8.49
CA GLY A 122 20.84 -8.55 9.88
C GLY A 122 20.20 -9.64 10.72
N ARG A 123 19.08 -9.34 11.37
CA ARG A 123 18.34 -10.33 12.21
C ARG A 123 17.78 -11.53 11.43
N ARG A 124 17.71 -11.45 10.10
CA ARG A 124 17.22 -12.54 9.23
C ARG A 124 18.35 -13.29 8.52
N THR A 125 19.60 -13.07 8.92
CA THR A 125 20.76 -13.83 8.40
C THR A 125 20.52 -15.33 8.60
N GLY A 126 20.84 -16.12 7.59
CA GLY A 126 20.62 -17.58 7.60
C GLY A 126 19.20 -18.04 7.31
N THR A 127 18.31 -17.12 6.94
CA THR A 127 16.94 -17.44 6.55
C THR A 127 16.61 -16.88 5.16
N LEU A 128 15.72 -17.54 4.42
CA LEU A 128 15.20 -17.08 3.13
C LEU A 128 14.01 -16.14 3.37
N SER A 129 14.21 -14.83 3.31
CA SER A 129 13.26 -13.85 3.85
C SER A 129 12.60 -12.92 2.84
N ASN A 130 13.13 -12.77 1.62
CA ASN A 130 12.56 -11.89 0.61
C ASN A 130 12.03 -12.70 -0.56
N LEU A 131 10.72 -12.65 -0.79
CA LEU A 131 10.02 -13.44 -1.82
C LEU A 131 9.96 -12.66 -3.12
N HIS A 132 10.31 -13.30 -4.23
CA HIS A 132 10.04 -12.83 -5.58
C HIS A 132 8.68 -13.38 -6.01
N LEU A 133 7.78 -12.49 -6.34
CA LEU A 133 6.36 -12.77 -6.59
C LEU A 133 6.06 -12.62 -8.07
N ALA A 134 5.42 -13.63 -8.64
CA ALA A 134 5.00 -13.64 -10.03
C ALA A 134 3.49 -13.90 -10.14
N ALA A 135 2.88 -13.30 -11.14
CA ALA A 135 1.52 -13.55 -11.58
C ALA A 135 1.57 -14.36 -12.88
N ARG A 136 0.49 -15.07 -13.21
CA ARG A 136 0.37 -15.78 -14.49
C ARG A 136 0.26 -14.78 -15.64
N ALA A 137 0.81 -15.13 -16.79
CA ALA A 137 0.59 -14.37 -18.01
C ALA A 137 -0.91 -14.24 -18.33
N ALA A 138 -1.29 -13.14 -18.97
CA ALA A 138 -2.69 -12.87 -19.30
C ALA A 138 -3.17 -13.61 -20.58
N ASP A 139 -2.25 -14.16 -21.35
CA ASP A 139 -2.52 -14.86 -22.63
C ASP A 139 -2.93 -16.33 -22.47
N GLY A 140 -3.06 -16.79 -21.23
CA GLY A 140 -3.42 -18.19 -20.93
C GLY A 140 -2.26 -19.17 -20.99
N SER A 141 -1.02 -18.70 -21.22
CA SER A 141 0.18 -19.53 -21.11
C SER A 141 0.51 -19.85 -19.64
N ASP A 142 1.36 -20.85 -19.43
CA ASP A 142 1.89 -21.20 -18.10
C ASP A 142 3.03 -20.27 -17.66
N GLU A 143 3.30 -19.18 -18.40
CA GLU A 143 4.35 -18.24 -18.09
C GLU A 143 4.04 -17.46 -16.80
N LEU A 144 5.05 -17.34 -15.94
CA LEU A 144 5.00 -16.60 -14.69
C LEU A 144 5.83 -15.32 -14.81
N LEU A 145 5.15 -14.19 -14.77
CA LEU A 145 5.74 -12.88 -14.93
C LEU A 145 5.90 -12.20 -13.57
N MET A 146 7.13 -11.85 -13.22
CA MET A 146 7.44 -11.21 -11.95
C MET A 146 6.77 -9.84 -11.88
N VAL A 147 6.09 -9.57 -10.73
CA VAL A 147 5.34 -8.34 -10.44
C VAL A 147 5.84 -7.62 -9.19
N GLY A 148 6.73 -8.22 -8.42
CA GLY A 148 7.27 -7.57 -7.22
C GLY A 148 8.06 -8.48 -6.32
N LYS A 149 8.51 -7.89 -5.19
CA LYS A 149 9.18 -8.58 -4.09
C LYS A 149 8.60 -8.14 -2.76
N THR A 150 8.65 -9.01 -1.74
CA THR A 150 8.31 -8.62 -0.39
C THR A 150 9.05 -9.46 0.66
N PHE A 151 9.37 -8.80 1.78
CA PHE A 151 9.85 -9.42 3.02
C PHE A 151 8.96 -9.07 4.21
N LYS A 152 7.84 -8.37 3.98
CA LYS A 152 6.93 -7.89 5.02
C LYS A 152 5.81 -8.90 5.27
N GLY A 153 5.26 -8.89 6.49
CA GLY A 153 4.15 -9.76 6.90
C GLY A 153 4.56 -11.18 7.25
N ILE A 154 5.85 -11.50 7.20
CA ILE A 154 6.40 -12.83 7.49
C ILE A 154 6.70 -12.91 8.99
N THR A 155 6.01 -13.81 9.70
CA THR A 155 6.29 -14.13 11.11
C THR A 155 7.54 -15.01 11.21
N ASP A 156 8.09 -15.16 12.41
CA ASP A 156 9.28 -16.01 12.62
C ASP A 156 8.97 -17.50 12.33
N GLU A 157 7.76 -17.94 12.62
CA GLU A 157 7.29 -19.29 12.28
C GLU A 157 7.21 -19.50 10.76
N MET A 158 6.59 -18.54 10.04
CA MET A 158 6.54 -18.55 8.59
C MET A 158 7.96 -18.51 7.99
N LEU A 159 8.85 -17.72 8.58
CA LEU A 159 10.23 -17.58 8.14
C LEU A 159 11.01 -18.90 8.28
N ALA A 160 10.84 -19.61 9.39
CA ALA A 160 11.45 -20.92 9.60
C ALA A 160 10.90 -21.98 8.63
N TRP A 161 9.58 -21.99 8.42
CA TRP A 161 8.92 -22.90 7.48
C TRP A 161 9.38 -22.63 6.03
N GLN A 162 9.30 -21.39 5.58
CA GLN A 162 9.65 -21.03 4.19
C GLN A 162 11.12 -21.27 3.88
N THR A 163 12.03 -21.10 4.86
CA THR A 163 13.45 -21.37 4.67
C THR A 163 13.66 -22.85 4.35
N ARG A 164 13.03 -23.77 5.08
CA ARG A 164 13.09 -25.20 4.77
C ARG A 164 12.45 -25.52 3.42
N ARG A 165 11.22 -25.06 3.22
CA ARG A 165 10.44 -25.34 2.01
C ARG A 165 11.16 -24.87 0.74
N PHE A 166 11.66 -23.64 0.70
CA PHE A 166 12.34 -23.11 -0.46
C PHE A 166 13.75 -23.67 -0.70
N THR A 167 14.40 -24.17 0.35
CA THR A 167 15.62 -24.98 0.19
C THR A 167 15.31 -26.32 -0.53
N GLU A 168 14.20 -26.96 -0.23
CA GLU A 168 13.75 -28.20 -0.91
C GLU A 168 13.34 -27.94 -2.37
N LEU A 169 12.84 -26.74 -2.68
CA LEU A 169 12.40 -26.34 -4.01
C LEU A 169 13.52 -25.70 -4.84
N GLU A 170 14.71 -25.51 -4.29
CA GLU A 170 15.83 -24.86 -4.99
C GLU A 170 16.15 -25.57 -6.31
N THR A 171 16.24 -24.79 -7.40
CA THR A 171 16.65 -25.25 -8.73
C THR A 171 18.02 -24.71 -9.10
N ARG A 172 18.31 -23.47 -8.73
CA ARG A 172 19.62 -22.84 -8.92
C ARG A 172 19.80 -21.66 -7.96
N ARG A 173 21.02 -21.23 -7.79
CA ARG A 173 21.39 -20.07 -6.97
C ARG A 173 22.23 -19.09 -7.79
N ASP A 174 21.98 -17.79 -7.53
CA ASP A 174 22.77 -16.71 -8.09
C ASP A 174 22.98 -15.64 -6.99
N GLY A 175 24.19 -15.59 -6.45
CA GLY A 175 24.52 -14.74 -5.31
C GLY A 175 23.61 -15.01 -4.10
N HIS A 176 22.84 -14.00 -3.70
CA HIS A 176 21.86 -14.10 -2.60
C HIS A 176 20.50 -14.64 -3.01
N THR A 177 20.25 -14.80 -4.30
CA THR A 177 18.95 -15.23 -4.83
C THR A 177 18.96 -16.74 -5.05
N VAL A 178 17.97 -17.42 -4.51
CA VAL A 178 17.67 -18.83 -4.69
C VAL A 178 16.42 -18.93 -5.57
N TYR A 179 16.57 -19.47 -6.75
CA TYR A 179 15.46 -19.74 -7.67
C TYR A 179 14.84 -21.08 -7.30
N VAL A 180 13.53 -21.11 -7.30
CA VAL A 180 12.77 -22.29 -6.83
C VAL A 180 11.82 -22.81 -7.89
N ARG A 181 11.45 -24.09 -7.80
CA ARG A 181 10.31 -24.60 -8.56
C ARG A 181 9.07 -23.81 -8.15
N PRO A 182 8.28 -23.29 -9.11
CA PRO A 182 7.15 -22.42 -8.85
C PRO A 182 5.91 -23.19 -8.36
N GLU A 183 6.03 -23.88 -7.25
CA GLU A 183 4.98 -24.73 -6.67
C GLU A 183 4.17 -24.01 -5.56
N GLN A 184 4.73 -22.94 -4.98
CA GLN A 184 4.13 -22.33 -3.79
C GLN A 184 3.38 -21.05 -4.13
N VAL A 185 2.07 -21.05 -3.87
CA VAL A 185 1.21 -19.87 -3.93
C VAL A 185 1.19 -19.18 -2.56
N VAL A 186 1.16 -17.86 -2.57
CA VAL A 186 1.12 -17.01 -1.39
C VAL A 186 0.09 -15.90 -1.55
N GLU A 187 -0.76 -15.73 -0.55
CA GLU A 187 -1.68 -14.59 -0.47
C GLU A 187 -0.93 -13.36 0.03
N VAL A 188 -0.99 -12.31 -0.74
CA VAL A 188 -0.27 -11.05 -0.49
C VAL A 188 -1.26 -9.90 -0.43
N ALA A 189 -1.26 -9.15 0.67
CA ALA A 189 -1.97 -7.89 0.77
C ALA A 189 -1.13 -6.78 0.12
N VAL A 190 -1.77 -5.94 -0.69
CA VAL A 190 -1.14 -4.79 -1.35
C VAL A 190 -1.95 -3.52 -1.09
N ASP A 191 -1.26 -2.40 -1.01
CA ASP A 191 -1.90 -1.08 -0.89
C ASP A 191 -2.30 -0.51 -2.27
N GLY A 192 -1.87 -1.16 -3.35
CA GLY A 192 -2.10 -0.81 -4.75
C GLY A 192 -0.97 -1.32 -5.64
N VAL A 193 -1.02 -0.93 -6.89
CA VAL A 193 -0.08 -1.32 -7.94
C VAL A 193 0.36 -0.06 -8.69
N GLN A 194 1.52 -0.07 -9.29
CA GLN A 194 2.02 1.00 -10.15
C GLN A 194 2.65 0.42 -11.41
N LYS A 195 2.68 1.21 -12.50
CA LYS A 195 3.41 0.83 -13.72
C LYS A 195 4.90 0.65 -13.42
N SER A 196 5.53 -0.32 -14.04
CA SER A 196 6.92 -0.65 -13.83
C SER A 196 7.58 -1.14 -15.11
N THR A 197 8.72 -0.57 -15.44
CA THR A 197 9.62 -1.07 -16.49
C THR A 197 10.64 -2.07 -15.95
N ARG A 198 10.71 -2.22 -14.63
CA ARG A 198 11.67 -3.11 -13.97
C ARG A 198 11.24 -4.57 -13.98
N TYR A 199 9.94 -4.82 -13.84
CA TYR A 199 9.38 -6.16 -13.74
C TYR A 199 8.76 -6.58 -15.07
N PRO A 200 9.00 -7.85 -15.51
CA PRO A 200 8.43 -8.37 -16.75
C PRO A 200 6.91 -8.28 -16.84
N GLY A 201 6.21 -8.35 -15.72
CA GLY A 201 4.75 -8.15 -15.66
C GLY A 201 4.28 -6.72 -15.95
N GLY A 202 5.17 -5.75 -16.21
CA GLY A 202 4.82 -4.36 -16.51
C GLY A 202 4.28 -3.55 -15.33
N VAL A 203 4.14 -4.18 -14.18
CA VAL A 203 3.58 -3.61 -12.94
C VAL A 203 4.47 -3.90 -11.73
N ALA A 204 4.35 -3.11 -10.69
CA ALA A 204 5.02 -3.31 -9.41
C ALA A 204 4.03 -3.19 -8.25
N LEU A 205 4.06 -4.15 -7.34
CA LEU A 205 3.24 -4.14 -6.12
C LEU A 205 3.71 -3.04 -5.16
N ARG A 206 2.75 -2.28 -4.61
CA ARG A 206 3.02 -1.26 -3.58
C ARG A 206 2.73 -1.82 -2.19
N PHE A 207 3.71 -1.72 -1.31
CA PHE A 207 3.62 -2.13 0.11
C PHE A 207 3.14 -3.58 0.32
N ALA A 208 3.53 -4.48 -0.57
CA ALA A 208 3.17 -5.89 -0.50
C ALA A 208 3.55 -6.52 0.85
N ARG A 209 2.62 -7.28 1.43
CA ARG A 209 2.79 -8.00 2.72
C ARG A 209 2.22 -9.39 2.60
N VAL A 210 3.00 -10.40 2.96
CA VAL A 210 2.52 -11.79 3.06
C VAL A 210 1.42 -11.88 4.12
N ARG A 211 0.31 -12.52 3.76
CA ARG A 211 -0.79 -12.85 4.66
C ARG A 211 -0.70 -14.28 5.11
N ARG A 212 -0.59 -15.20 4.16
CA ARG A 212 -0.46 -16.64 4.38
C ARG A 212 0.02 -17.36 3.13
N TYR A 213 0.57 -18.54 3.30
CA TYR A 213 0.80 -19.47 2.20
C TYR A 213 -0.51 -20.21 1.86
N ARG A 214 -0.75 -20.37 0.58
CA ARG A 214 -1.95 -21.03 0.04
C ARG A 214 -1.61 -22.47 -0.32
N HIS A 215 -1.69 -23.34 0.68
CA HIS A 215 -1.48 -24.78 0.48
C HIS A 215 -2.65 -25.46 -0.24
N ASP A 216 -3.76 -24.75 -0.35
CA ASP A 216 -5.01 -25.15 -1.00
C ASP A 216 -5.05 -24.77 -2.48
N LYS A 217 -4.03 -24.03 -3.00
CA LYS A 217 -3.98 -23.57 -4.39
C LYS A 217 -2.75 -24.09 -5.13
N ALA A 218 -2.96 -24.46 -6.39
CA ALA A 218 -1.88 -24.71 -7.33
C ALA A 218 -1.43 -23.40 -8.03
N PRO A 219 -0.24 -23.36 -8.65
CA PRO A 219 0.21 -22.17 -9.41
C PRO A 219 -0.77 -21.74 -10.51
N ALA A 220 -1.50 -22.70 -11.10
CA ALA A 220 -2.54 -22.43 -12.10
C ALA A 220 -3.75 -21.65 -11.54
N ASP A 221 -3.94 -21.63 -10.22
CA ASP A 221 -5.01 -20.89 -9.54
C ASP A 221 -4.57 -19.49 -9.10
N ALA A 222 -3.31 -19.12 -9.34
CA ALA A 222 -2.79 -17.80 -9.00
C ALA A 222 -3.39 -16.71 -9.91
N ASP A 223 -3.39 -15.47 -9.41
CA ASP A 223 -3.86 -14.33 -10.17
C ASP A 223 -3.02 -14.06 -11.41
N THR A 224 -3.66 -13.50 -12.44
CA THR A 224 -2.99 -13.11 -13.68
C THR A 224 -2.42 -11.69 -13.58
N VAL A 225 -1.46 -11.37 -14.47
CA VAL A 225 -0.96 -9.99 -14.62
C VAL A 225 -2.09 -9.02 -14.92
N ALA A 226 -3.11 -9.43 -15.66
CA ALA A 226 -4.28 -8.60 -15.94
C ALA A 226 -5.07 -8.28 -14.65
N ALA A 227 -5.26 -9.26 -13.76
CA ALA A 227 -5.91 -9.03 -12.45
C ALA A 227 -5.07 -8.10 -11.57
N VAL A 228 -3.74 -8.23 -11.57
CA VAL A 228 -2.83 -7.32 -10.85
C VAL A 228 -2.92 -5.91 -11.44
N ALA A 229 -2.91 -5.76 -12.76
CA ALA A 229 -2.95 -4.47 -13.45
C ALA A 229 -4.30 -3.75 -13.27
N ALA A 230 -5.39 -4.46 -13.00
CA ALA A 230 -6.70 -3.87 -12.69
C ALA A 230 -6.69 -3.04 -11.37
N LEU A 231 -5.63 -3.14 -10.58
CA LEU A 231 -5.42 -2.34 -9.35
C LEU A 231 -4.57 -1.06 -9.59
N LEU A 232 -4.24 -0.73 -10.88
CA LEU A 232 -3.57 0.53 -11.24
C LEU A 232 -4.52 1.71 -11.04
#